data_962d18deec3e4d840f11004f8dc84462
#
_entry.id   962d18deec3e4d840f11004f8dc84462
#
_cell.length_a   1.000
_cell.length_b   1.000
_cell.length_c   1.000
_cell.angle_alpha   90.00
_cell.angle_beta   90.00
_cell.angle_gamma   90.00
#
_symmetry.space_group_name_H-M   'P 1'
#
loop_
_entity.id
_entity.type
_entity.pdbx_description
1 polymer ?
#
loop_
_entity_poly.entity_id
_entity_poly.type
_entity_poly.pdbx_seq_one_letter_code
_entity_poly.pdbx_strand_id
1 'polypeptide(L)'
;FDVVSPNLYFSEFEDWGLHEKKAMGFAKGRILDLGCGAGRHALYLQKKGLDVLGIDKSPLAIKVCKLRGVRKVKVIPIENVNFKPNSFDTILLMGNNFALFGDFKKARRLLEKFHRITSEDSMVIAEACDPYKTDNPDQLEYYDFNKKRGRMSGQWRIRIRYRKYVTQWFDNLLVSKEEMRKILEGTEWKVKEFIDSNSPAYIAIIEKVKKESSKSCTFLKTIKKKNREFEP
;
A
#
# COMPACT_ATOMS: atom_id res chain seq x y z
N PHE A 1 16.43 18.52 -5.12
CA PHE A 1 15.05 18.90 -5.48
C PHE A 1 14.59 18.00 -6.62
N ASP A 2 13.52 17.21 -6.41
CA ASP A 2 12.89 16.47 -7.48
C ASP A 2 11.70 17.27 -8.03
N VAL A 3 11.65 17.39 -9.36
CA VAL A 3 10.57 18.12 -10.04
C VAL A 3 9.63 17.12 -10.69
N VAL A 4 8.37 17.12 -10.25
CA VAL A 4 7.33 16.25 -10.79
C VAL A 4 6.28 17.08 -11.51
N SER A 5 5.99 16.71 -12.78
CA SER A 5 4.91 17.38 -13.52
C SER A 5 3.55 17.10 -12.88
N PRO A 6 2.72 18.13 -12.62
CA PRO A 6 1.35 17.92 -12.14
C PRO A 6 0.49 17.08 -13.11
N ASN A 7 0.82 17.04 -14.38
CA ASN A 7 0.08 16.25 -15.39
C ASN A 7 0.06 14.76 -15.07
N LEU A 8 1.08 14.24 -14.36
CA LEU A 8 1.13 12.85 -13.93
C LEU A 8 -0.11 12.43 -13.12
N TYR A 9 -0.62 13.34 -12.30
CA TYR A 9 -1.81 13.08 -11.48
C TYR A 9 -3.12 13.02 -12.28
N PHE A 10 -3.09 13.41 -13.56
CA PHE A 10 -4.24 13.46 -14.47
C PHE A 10 -4.14 12.46 -15.62
N SER A 11 -3.03 11.69 -15.71
CA SER A 11 -2.84 10.69 -16.77
C SER A 11 -3.95 9.65 -16.75
N GLU A 12 -4.36 9.20 -17.95
CA GLU A 12 -5.35 8.15 -18.14
C GLU A 12 -4.67 6.77 -18.28
N PHE A 13 -5.43 5.71 -18.28
CA PHE A 13 -4.90 4.33 -18.28
C PHE A 13 -3.94 4.04 -19.45
N GLU A 14 -4.21 4.60 -20.60
CA GLU A 14 -3.41 4.44 -21.83
C GLU A 14 -1.96 4.90 -21.63
N ASP A 15 -1.77 5.96 -20.83
CA ASP A 15 -0.48 6.60 -20.55
C ASP A 15 0.31 5.93 -19.41
N TRP A 16 -0.32 5.00 -18.68
CA TRP A 16 0.33 4.38 -17.52
C TRP A 16 1.40 3.37 -17.92
N GLY A 17 2.40 3.21 -17.05
CA GLY A 17 3.42 2.18 -17.22
C GLY A 17 2.84 0.76 -17.21
N LEU A 18 3.50 -0.18 -17.89
CA LEU A 18 3.06 -1.57 -18.00
C LEU A 18 2.88 -2.23 -16.62
N HIS A 19 3.77 -1.92 -15.64
CA HIS A 19 3.69 -2.41 -14.27
C HIS A 19 2.40 -1.93 -13.58
N GLU A 20 2.03 -0.67 -13.79
CA GLU A 20 0.82 -0.06 -13.24
C GLU A 20 -0.44 -0.67 -13.85
N LYS A 21 -0.46 -0.82 -15.19
CA LYS A 21 -1.54 -1.51 -15.92
C LYS A 21 -1.74 -2.94 -15.44
N LYS A 22 -0.64 -3.71 -15.29
CA LYS A 22 -0.67 -5.08 -14.78
C LYS A 22 -1.22 -5.13 -13.36
N ALA A 23 -0.78 -4.23 -12.48
CA ALA A 23 -1.21 -4.18 -11.09
C ALA A 23 -2.72 -3.94 -10.93
N MET A 24 -3.31 -3.10 -11.80
CA MET A 24 -4.75 -2.84 -11.77
C MET A 24 -5.59 -4.09 -12.09
N GLY A 25 -5.04 -5.09 -12.76
CA GLY A 25 -5.70 -6.37 -13.00
C GLY A 25 -5.96 -7.19 -11.73
N PHE A 26 -5.27 -6.89 -10.63
CA PHE A 26 -5.49 -7.53 -9.33
C PHE A 26 -6.59 -6.87 -8.51
N ALA A 27 -7.00 -5.64 -8.84
CA ALA A 27 -8.04 -4.92 -8.11
C ALA A 27 -9.40 -5.61 -8.26
N LYS A 28 -10.09 -5.85 -7.13
CA LYS A 28 -11.38 -6.55 -7.10
C LYS A 28 -12.27 -6.04 -5.98
N GLY A 29 -13.58 -6.24 -6.15
CA GLY A 29 -14.59 -5.98 -5.13
C GLY A 29 -14.67 -4.51 -4.72
N ARG A 30 -14.77 -4.27 -3.42
CA ARG A 30 -14.84 -2.95 -2.80
C ARG A 30 -13.43 -2.43 -2.55
N ILE A 31 -13.11 -1.27 -3.09
CA ILE A 31 -11.75 -0.73 -3.14
C ILE A 31 -11.62 0.51 -2.27
N LEU A 32 -10.58 0.58 -1.46
CA LEU A 32 -10.15 1.78 -0.76
C LEU A 32 -8.88 2.32 -1.42
N ASP A 33 -8.98 3.46 -2.11
CA ASP A 33 -7.85 4.16 -2.73
C ASP A 33 -7.28 5.20 -1.75
N LEU A 34 -6.12 4.89 -1.18
CA LEU A 34 -5.45 5.67 -0.13
C LEU A 34 -4.49 6.70 -0.72
N GLY A 35 -4.74 7.98 -0.45
CA GLY A 35 -4.02 9.08 -1.07
C GLY A 35 -4.40 9.22 -2.55
N CYS A 36 -5.71 9.20 -2.83
CA CYS A 36 -6.23 9.13 -4.20
C CYS A 36 -5.86 10.34 -5.09
N GLY A 37 -5.34 11.43 -4.51
CA GLY A 37 -4.88 12.61 -5.23
C GLY A 37 -5.96 13.21 -6.14
N ALA A 38 -5.71 13.26 -7.45
CA ALA A 38 -6.68 13.69 -8.46
C ALA A 38 -7.65 12.57 -8.92
N GLY A 39 -7.56 11.37 -8.32
CA GLY A 39 -8.49 10.26 -8.54
C GLY A 39 -8.27 9.47 -9.84
N ARG A 40 -7.06 9.46 -10.43
CA ARG A 40 -6.81 8.78 -11.71
C ARG A 40 -7.11 7.27 -11.64
N HIS A 41 -6.66 6.57 -10.60
CA HIS A 41 -6.94 5.14 -10.40
C HIS A 41 -8.40 4.90 -10.01
N ALA A 42 -8.95 5.72 -9.10
CA ALA A 42 -10.35 5.63 -8.71
C ALA A 42 -11.31 5.77 -9.90
N LEU A 43 -11.05 6.71 -10.81
CA LEU A 43 -11.85 6.90 -12.04
C LEU A 43 -11.78 5.68 -12.96
N TYR A 44 -10.58 5.16 -13.21
CA TYR A 44 -10.41 3.98 -14.04
C TYR A 44 -11.17 2.78 -13.49
N LEU A 45 -10.98 2.48 -12.20
CA LEU A 45 -11.64 1.33 -11.56
C LEU A 45 -13.16 1.52 -11.47
N GLN A 46 -13.62 2.75 -11.25
CA GLN A 46 -15.04 3.10 -11.32
C GLN A 46 -15.63 2.88 -12.73
N LYS A 47 -14.90 3.26 -13.80
CA LYS A 47 -15.28 2.97 -15.19
C LYS A 47 -15.34 1.45 -15.47
N LYS A 48 -14.53 0.64 -14.77
CA LYS A 48 -14.58 -0.83 -14.81
C LYS A 48 -15.72 -1.45 -13.98
N GLY A 49 -16.58 -0.63 -13.38
CA GLY A 49 -17.75 -1.09 -12.60
C GLY A 49 -17.46 -1.46 -11.15
N LEU A 50 -16.23 -1.20 -10.64
CA LEU A 50 -15.86 -1.50 -9.26
C LEU A 50 -16.35 -0.42 -8.29
N ASP A 51 -16.62 -0.83 -7.05
CA ASP A 51 -17.01 0.08 -5.97
C ASP A 51 -15.76 0.68 -5.29
N VAL A 52 -15.46 1.94 -5.60
CA VAL A 52 -14.23 2.61 -5.16
C VAL A 52 -14.56 3.76 -4.21
N LEU A 53 -13.94 3.78 -3.04
CA LEU A 53 -13.87 4.92 -2.13
C LEU A 53 -12.46 5.49 -2.17
N GLY A 54 -12.30 6.71 -2.71
CA GLY A 54 -11.05 7.46 -2.63
C GLY A 54 -10.96 8.27 -1.33
N ILE A 55 -9.79 8.24 -0.67
CA ILE A 55 -9.52 9.14 0.45
C ILE A 55 -8.19 9.87 0.26
N ASP A 56 -8.16 11.12 0.71
CA ASP A 56 -6.96 11.95 0.73
C ASP A 56 -7.01 12.91 1.91
N LYS A 57 -5.86 13.31 2.45
CA LYS A 57 -5.80 14.32 3.51
C LYS A 57 -6.09 15.75 3.01
N SER A 58 -5.94 15.98 1.70
CA SER A 58 -6.10 17.29 1.07
C SER A 58 -7.56 17.53 0.65
N PRO A 59 -8.26 18.54 1.22
CA PRO A 59 -9.59 18.93 0.76
C PRO A 59 -9.61 19.38 -0.72
N LEU A 60 -8.50 19.96 -1.21
CA LEU A 60 -8.37 20.37 -2.60
C LEU A 60 -8.25 19.15 -3.54
N ALA A 61 -7.50 18.13 -3.18
CA ALA A 61 -7.44 16.88 -3.94
C ALA A 61 -8.84 16.25 -4.05
N ILE A 62 -9.56 16.16 -2.93
CA ILE A 62 -10.94 15.65 -2.92
C ILE A 62 -11.89 16.50 -3.77
N LYS A 63 -11.74 17.85 -3.76
CA LYS A 63 -12.50 18.71 -4.67
C LYS A 63 -12.22 18.40 -6.14
N VAL A 64 -10.95 18.20 -6.50
CA VAL A 64 -10.54 17.80 -7.87
C VAL A 64 -11.14 16.44 -8.24
N CYS A 65 -11.07 15.44 -7.36
CA CYS A 65 -11.71 14.14 -7.58
C CYS A 65 -13.19 14.25 -7.92
N LYS A 66 -13.93 15.05 -7.14
CA LYS A 66 -15.37 15.29 -7.38
C LYS A 66 -15.62 15.96 -8.73
N LEU A 67 -14.83 16.98 -9.08
CA LEU A 67 -14.93 17.67 -10.38
C LEU A 67 -14.65 16.74 -11.56
N ARG A 68 -13.75 15.76 -11.37
CA ARG A 68 -13.44 14.74 -12.37
C ARG A 68 -14.46 13.59 -12.43
N GLY A 69 -15.44 13.54 -11.51
CA GLY A 69 -16.51 12.55 -11.53
C GLY A 69 -16.26 11.30 -10.68
N VAL A 70 -15.31 11.33 -9.73
CA VAL A 70 -15.19 10.23 -8.74
C VAL A 70 -16.38 10.27 -7.79
N ARG A 71 -17.17 9.19 -7.75
CA ARG A 71 -18.47 9.14 -7.06
C ARG A 71 -18.36 9.16 -5.54
N LYS A 72 -17.40 8.41 -4.98
CA LYS A 72 -17.23 8.27 -3.52
C LYS A 72 -15.83 8.74 -3.13
N VAL A 73 -15.75 9.91 -2.48
CA VAL A 73 -14.49 10.44 -1.96
C VAL A 73 -14.69 11.12 -0.60
N LYS A 74 -13.69 11.03 0.27
CA LYS A 74 -13.70 11.64 1.61
C LYS A 74 -12.35 12.26 1.96
N VAL A 75 -12.38 13.36 2.71
CA VAL A 75 -11.17 13.92 3.32
C VAL A 75 -10.85 13.13 4.57
N ILE A 76 -9.92 12.19 4.47
CA ILE A 76 -9.47 11.34 5.57
C ILE A 76 -7.95 11.15 5.43
N PRO A 77 -7.14 11.59 6.41
CA PRO A 77 -5.72 11.22 6.49
C PRO A 77 -5.56 9.71 6.66
N ILE A 78 -4.50 9.13 6.08
CA ILE A 78 -4.24 7.68 6.16
C ILE A 78 -4.14 7.16 7.61
N GLU A 79 -3.66 7.99 8.51
CA GLU A 79 -3.55 7.68 9.93
C GLU A 79 -4.91 7.50 10.61
N ASN A 80 -5.94 8.16 10.08
CA ASN A 80 -7.30 8.18 10.62
C ASN A 80 -8.24 7.18 9.96
N VAL A 81 -7.70 6.28 9.13
CA VAL A 81 -8.48 5.19 8.54
C VAL A 81 -9.09 4.34 9.66
N ASN A 82 -10.42 4.32 9.69
CA ASN A 82 -11.21 3.55 10.66
C ASN A 82 -12.57 3.22 10.04
N PHE A 83 -12.67 2.04 9.45
CA PHE A 83 -13.90 1.51 8.87
C PHE A 83 -14.30 0.23 9.61
N LYS A 84 -15.53 -0.22 9.38
CA LYS A 84 -16.01 -1.50 9.91
C LYS A 84 -15.16 -2.66 9.39
N PRO A 85 -15.03 -3.76 10.13
CA PRO A 85 -14.40 -4.97 9.61
C PRO A 85 -15.01 -5.42 8.29
N ASN A 86 -14.19 -6.03 7.43
CA ASN A 86 -14.61 -6.57 6.12
C ASN A 86 -15.26 -5.54 5.18
N SER A 87 -14.89 -4.25 5.29
CA SER A 87 -15.43 -3.17 4.44
C SER A 87 -14.87 -3.17 3.03
N PHE A 88 -13.63 -3.67 2.83
CA PHE A 88 -12.92 -3.60 1.56
C PHE A 88 -12.30 -4.96 1.17
N ASP A 89 -12.17 -5.16 -0.14
CA ASP A 89 -11.57 -6.35 -0.73
C ASP A 89 -10.21 -6.01 -1.37
N THR A 90 -9.96 -4.73 -1.67
CA THR A 90 -8.68 -4.22 -2.17
C THR A 90 -8.35 -2.89 -1.51
N ILE A 91 -7.09 -2.72 -1.11
CA ILE A 91 -6.50 -1.43 -0.73
C ILE A 91 -5.51 -1.03 -1.81
N LEU A 92 -5.60 0.21 -2.30
CA LEU A 92 -4.65 0.79 -3.24
C LEU A 92 -3.75 1.81 -2.54
N LEU A 93 -2.46 1.73 -2.81
CA LEU A 93 -1.41 2.65 -2.41
C LEU A 93 -0.56 2.98 -3.63
N MET A 94 -1.16 3.56 -4.67
CA MET A 94 -0.50 3.85 -5.94
C MET A 94 0.13 5.25 -5.95
N GLY A 95 1.05 5.50 -6.90
CA GLY A 95 1.80 6.76 -6.97
C GLY A 95 2.83 6.89 -5.84
N ASN A 96 3.53 5.79 -5.54
CA ASN A 96 4.49 5.68 -4.42
C ASN A 96 3.86 5.92 -3.03
N ASN A 97 2.56 5.64 -2.87
CA ASN A 97 1.85 5.92 -1.61
C ASN A 97 2.19 4.96 -0.46
N PHE A 98 2.92 3.85 -0.70
CA PHE A 98 3.53 3.10 0.40
C PHE A 98 4.44 4.00 1.26
N ALA A 99 5.06 4.99 0.63
CA ALA A 99 5.92 5.95 1.30
C ALA A 99 5.20 6.83 2.34
N LEU A 100 3.87 6.99 2.26
CA LEU A 100 3.05 7.71 3.24
C LEU A 100 3.06 7.06 4.63
N PHE A 101 3.53 5.83 4.75
CA PHE A 101 3.72 5.16 6.04
C PHE A 101 4.76 5.86 6.91
N GLY A 102 5.72 6.57 6.33
CA GLY A 102 6.65 7.47 6.99
C GLY A 102 7.77 6.78 7.78
N ASP A 103 7.48 5.73 8.56
CA ASP A 103 8.46 4.94 9.30
C ASP A 103 8.01 3.48 9.50
N PHE A 104 8.95 2.63 9.94
CA PHE A 104 8.74 1.20 10.14
C PHE A 104 7.58 0.89 11.12
N LYS A 105 7.55 1.56 12.27
CA LYS A 105 6.54 1.29 13.31
C LYS A 105 5.15 1.73 12.86
N LYS A 106 5.08 2.88 12.18
CA LYS A 106 3.83 3.41 11.63
C LYS A 106 3.30 2.52 10.50
N ALA A 107 4.20 2.02 9.63
CA ALA A 107 3.84 1.08 8.56
C ALA A 107 3.14 -0.17 9.14
N ARG A 108 3.72 -0.80 10.15
CA ARG A 108 3.14 -2.00 10.78
C ARG A 108 1.77 -1.72 11.41
N ARG A 109 1.62 -0.60 12.15
CA ARG A 109 0.33 -0.20 12.73
C ARG A 109 -0.76 0.05 11.67
N LEU A 110 -0.38 0.61 10.52
CA LEU A 110 -1.33 0.81 9.42
C LEU A 110 -1.72 -0.52 8.75
N LEU A 111 -0.76 -1.43 8.57
CA LEU A 111 -1.04 -2.78 8.05
C LEU A 111 -2.00 -3.57 8.97
N GLU A 112 -1.86 -3.46 10.29
CA GLU A 112 -2.80 -4.03 11.27
C GLU A 112 -4.22 -3.44 11.11
N LYS A 113 -4.32 -2.12 10.92
CA LYS A 113 -5.61 -1.47 10.63
C LYS A 113 -6.20 -1.98 9.32
N PHE A 114 -5.39 -2.11 8.27
CA PHE A 114 -5.83 -2.62 6.97
C PHE A 114 -6.31 -4.05 7.06
N HIS A 115 -5.61 -4.90 7.83
CA HIS A 115 -6.04 -6.26 8.07
C HIS A 115 -7.45 -6.33 8.65
N ARG A 116 -7.75 -5.48 9.65
CA ARG A 116 -9.05 -5.45 10.31
C ARG A 116 -10.19 -5.00 9.39
N ILE A 117 -9.95 -3.98 8.53
CA ILE A 117 -11.01 -3.39 7.69
C ILE A 117 -11.23 -4.12 6.37
N THR A 118 -10.42 -5.13 6.06
CA THR A 118 -10.48 -5.87 4.80
C THR A 118 -11.01 -7.30 4.99
N SER A 119 -11.60 -7.85 3.91
CA SER A 119 -12.07 -9.24 3.85
C SER A 119 -10.90 -10.25 3.87
N GLU A 120 -11.20 -11.54 4.11
CA GLU A 120 -10.18 -12.61 4.21
C GLU A 120 -9.35 -12.77 2.92
N ASP A 121 -9.97 -12.73 1.75
CA ASP A 121 -9.29 -12.86 0.45
C ASP A 121 -8.86 -11.51 -0.12
N SER A 122 -8.71 -10.51 0.73
CA SER A 122 -8.32 -9.16 0.34
C SER A 122 -6.86 -9.07 -0.06
N MET A 123 -6.52 -7.96 -0.73
CA MET A 123 -5.15 -7.62 -1.09
C MET A 123 -4.85 -6.14 -0.90
N VAL A 124 -3.57 -5.84 -0.77
CA VAL A 124 -3.02 -4.49 -0.86
C VAL A 124 -2.17 -4.43 -2.12
N ILE A 125 -2.46 -3.47 -2.99
CA ILE A 125 -1.68 -3.14 -4.19
C ILE A 125 -0.90 -1.88 -3.86
N ALA A 126 0.41 -2.01 -3.65
CA ALA A 126 1.22 -0.93 -3.12
C ALA A 126 2.40 -0.61 -4.02
N GLU A 127 2.44 0.61 -4.53
CA GLU A 127 3.60 1.14 -5.23
C GLU A 127 4.59 1.74 -4.23
N ALA A 128 5.86 1.34 -4.39
CA ALA A 128 6.99 1.80 -3.60
C ALA A 128 8.19 2.07 -4.51
N CYS A 129 9.17 2.80 -3.99
CA CYS A 129 10.42 3.11 -4.69
C CYS A 129 11.59 2.55 -3.88
N ASP A 130 12.50 1.85 -4.58
CA ASP A 130 13.71 1.28 -3.99
C ASP A 130 14.77 2.38 -3.80
N PRO A 131 15.13 2.75 -2.57
CA PRO A 131 16.08 3.81 -2.31
C PRO A 131 17.51 3.47 -2.78
N TYR A 132 17.81 2.18 -2.97
CA TYR A 132 19.16 1.73 -3.34
C TYR A 132 19.37 1.72 -4.86
N LYS A 133 18.33 1.95 -5.64
CA LYS A 133 18.42 2.10 -7.11
C LYS A 133 18.63 3.57 -7.52
N THR A 134 19.69 4.16 -7.01
CA THR A 134 20.11 5.53 -7.32
C THR A 134 21.64 5.61 -7.38
N ASP A 135 22.16 6.45 -8.24
CA ASP A 135 23.57 6.84 -8.34
C ASP A 135 23.80 8.29 -7.86
N ASN A 136 22.75 8.96 -7.39
CA ASN A 136 22.83 10.33 -6.90
C ASN A 136 23.58 10.37 -5.56
N PRO A 137 24.78 11.04 -5.49
CA PRO A 137 25.62 11.06 -4.30
C PRO A 137 24.92 11.71 -3.09
N ASP A 138 24.14 12.76 -3.30
CA ASP A 138 23.40 13.44 -2.21
C ASP A 138 22.36 12.50 -1.57
N GLN A 139 21.71 11.66 -2.38
CA GLN A 139 20.75 10.66 -1.88
C GLN A 139 21.47 9.58 -1.08
N LEU A 140 22.59 9.06 -1.59
CA LEU A 140 23.38 8.03 -0.93
C LEU A 140 23.93 8.53 0.41
N GLU A 141 24.44 9.76 0.47
CA GLU A 141 24.89 10.39 1.72
C GLU A 141 23.74 10.54 2.73
N TYR A 142 22.56 10.94 2.27
CA TYR A 142 21.39 11.05 3.13
C TYR A 142 20.93 9.68 3.69
N TYR A 143 21.03 8.61 2.90
CA TYR A 143 20.72 7.25 3.35
C TYR A 143 21.69 6.77 4.43
N ASP A 144 22.99 7.03 4.26
CA ASP A 144 23.99 6.71 5.27
C ASP A 144 23.82 7.53 6.54
N PHE A 145 23.47 8.80 6.42
CA PHE A 145 23.13 9.66 7.55
C PHE A 145 21.93 9.10 8.34
N ASN A 146 20.88 8.60 7.64
CA ASN A 146 19.76 7.95 8.30
C ASN A 146 20.17 6.67 9.05
N LYS A 147 20.97 5.81 8.44
CA LYS A 147 21.51 4.58 9.08
C LYS A 147 22.27 4.89 10.36
N LYS A 148 23.18 5.88 10.33
CA LYS A 148 23.97 6.33 11.50
C LYS A 148 23.07 6.79 12.65
N ARG A 149 21.85 7.26 12.39
CA ARG A 149 20.86 7.71 13.37
C ARG A 149 19.85 6.62 13.76
N GLY A 150 20.06 5.37 13.35
CA GLY A 150 19.14 4.26 13.65
C GLY A 150 17.81 4.35 12.90
N ARG A 151 17.73 5.09 11.80
CA ARG A 151 16.55 5.18 10.92
C ARG A 151 16.70 4.22 9.73
N MET A 152 15.60 3.87 9.08
CA MET A 152 15.67 3.23 7.78
C MET A 152 16.31 4.17 6.75
N SER A 153 17.13 3.64 5.84
CA SER A 153 17.83 4.42 4.82
C SER A 153 16.90 5.32 4.04
N GLY A 154 15.82 4.77 3.50
CA GLY A 154 14.84 5.48 2.69
C GLY A 154 13.83 6.33 3.48
N GLN A 155 14.04 6.56 4.77
CA GLN A 155 13.15 7.41 5.58
C GLN A 155 13.51 8.89 5.38
N TRP A 156 12.85 9.52 4.43
CA TRP A 156 13.07 10.91 4.06
C TRP A 156 12.19 11.85 4.86
N ARG A 157 12.72 13.02 5.20
CA ARG A 157 11.92 14.13 5.68
C ARG A 157 11.78 15.15 4.57
N ILE A 158 10.58 15.26 4.01
CA ILE A 158 10.31 16.07 2.82
C ILE A 158 9.20 17.09 3.05
N ARG A 159 9.13 18.06 2.17
CA ARG A 159 7.99 18.95 1.97
C ARG A 159 7.75 19.14 0.48
N ILE A 160 6.50 19.32 0.10
CA ILE A 160 6.11 19.58 -1.29
C ILE A 160 5.88 21.06 -1.47
N ARG A 161 6.40 21.63 -2.56
CA ARG A 161 6.20 23.01 -2.95
C ARG A 161 5.58 23.08 -4.33
N TYR A 162 4.52 23.86 -4.46
CA TYR A 162 3.94 24.21 -5.75
C TYR A 162 3.63 25.72 -5.78
N ARG A 163 4.35 26.49 -6.59
CA ARG A 163 4.30 27.96 -6.65
C ARG A 163 4.48 28.56 -5.22
N LYS A 164 3.48 29.28 -4.71
CA LYS A 164 3.47 29.87 -3.34
C LYS A 164 3.05 28.90 -2.24
N TYR A 165 2.51 27.74 -2.59
CA TYR A 165 2.00 26.77 -1.62
C TYR A 165 3.13 25.82 -1.18
N VAL A 166 3.29 25.63 0.11
CA VAL A 166 4.30 24.75 0.71
C VAL A 166 3.62 23.92 1.78
N THR A 167 3.82 22.60 1.77
CA THR A 167 3.33 21.72 2.85
C THR A 167 4.20 21.85 4.09
N GLN A 168 3.68 21.41 5.23
CA GLN A 168 4.51 21.10 6.38
C GLN A 168 5.48 19.97 6.05
N TRP A 169 6.59 19.88 6.79
CA TRP A 169 7.52 18.76 6.70
C TRP A 169 6.86 17.46 7.16
N PHE A 170 7.03 16.38 6.42
CA PHE A 170 6.53 15.06 6.79
C PHE A 170 7.55 13.98 6.43
N ASP A 171 7.45 12.83 7.12
CA ASP A 171 8.28 11.68 6.82
C ASP A 171 7.67 10.88 5.67
N ASN A 172 8.55 10.41 4.78
CA ASN A 172 8.26 9.62 3.60
C ASN A 172 9.19 8.40 3.62
N LEU A 173 8.67 7.20 3.43
CA LEU A 173 9.43 5.96 3.58
C LEU A 173 9.58 5.24 2.23
N LEU A 174 10.74 5.39 1.61
CA LEU A 174 11.14 4.56 0.48
C LEU A 174 11.67 3.22 1.01
N VAL A 175 11.37 2.12 0.33
CA VAL A 175 11.78 0.79 0.79
C VAL A 175 12.20 -0.09 -0.38
N SER A 176 13.26 -0.89 -0.19
CA SER A 176 13.57 -1.99 -1.08
C SER A 176 12.56 -3.13 -0.91
N LYS A 177 12.58 -4.09 -1.82
CA LYS A 177 11.75 -5.30 -1.72
C LYS A 177 12.03 -6.10 -0.46
N GLU A 178 13.28 -6.17 -0.04
CA GLU A 178 13.75 -6.83 1.19
C GLU A 178 13.24 -6.10 2.43
N GLU A 179 13.34 -4.78 2.46
CA GLU A 179 12.82 -3.96 3.55
C GLU A 179 11.29 -4.04 3.64
N MET A 180 10.58 -4.09 2.50
CA MET A 180 9.15 -4.34 2.49
C MET A 180 8.80 -5.70 3.10
N ARG A 181 9.52 -6.79 2.75
CA ARG A 181 9.30 -8.09 3.40
C ARG A 181 9.52 -8.04 4.90
N LYS A 182 10.58 -7.35 5.38
CA LYS A 182 10.84 -7.14 6.82
C LYS A 182 9.72 -6.35 7.51
N ILE A 183 9.13 -5.36 6.85
CA ILE A 183 7.99 -4.61 7.39
C ILE A 183 6.77 -5.53 7.57
N LEU A 184 6.55 -6.45 6.62
CA LEU A 184 5.43 -7.39 6.63
C LEU A 184 5.65 -8.58 7.58
N GLU A 185 6.89 -8.90 7.92
CA GLU A 185 7.23 -10.04 8.78
C GLU A 185 6.52 -9.94 10.14
N GLY A 186 5.83 -11.04 10.55
CA GLY A 186 5.03 -11.09 11.78
C GLY A 186 3.79 -10.18 11.77
N THR A 187 3.41 -9.64 10.61
CA THR A 187 2.05 -9.13 10.37
C THR A 187 1.21 -10.24 9.74
N GLU A 188 -0.07 -10.04 9.64
CA GLU A 188 -0.98 -10.98 8.95
C GLU A 188 -0.95 -10.80 7.40
N TRP A 189 0.13 -10.20 6.86
CA TRP A 189 0.32 -9.91 5.45
C TRP A 189 1.60 -10.54 4.92
N LYS A 190 1.59 -10.98 3.65
CA LYS A 190 2.76 -11.45 2.90
C LYS A 190 2.74 -10.95 1.47
N VAL A 191 3.92 -10.82 0.88
CA VAL A 191 4.04 -10.50 -0.55
C VAL A 191 3.63 -11.72 -1.37
N LYS A 192 2.70 -11.55 -2.28
CA LYS A 192 2.34 -12.53 -3.31
C LYS A 192 3.29 -12.44 -4.50
N GLU A 193 3.45 -11.25 -5.06
CA GLU A 193 4.41 -10.98 -6.14
C GLU A 193 4.87 -9.52 -6.13
N PHE A 194 6.01 -9.26 -6.75
CA PHE A 194 6.45 -7.92 -7.13
C PHE A 194 6.36 -7.75 -8.64
N ILE A 195 5.90 -6.57 -9.07
CA ILE A 195 5.84 -6.15 -10.46
C ILE A 195 6.83 -5.02 -10.64
N ASP A 196 7.92 -5.27 -11.36
CA ASP A 196 8.96 -4.29 -11.60
C ASP A 196 8.56 -3.28 -12.67
N SER A 197 9.15 -2.10 -12.58
CA SER A 197 9.15 -1.08 -13.63
C SER A 197 10.55 -0.90 -14.23
N ASN A 198 10.67 -0.07 -15.25
CA ASN A 198 11.96 0.34 -15.81
C ASN A 198 12.62 1.48 -15.00
N SER A 199 12.17 1.72 -13.78
CA SER A 199 12.66 2.76 -12.86
C SER A 199 12.88 2.15 -11.47
N PRO A 200 13.36 2.91 -10.47
CA PRO A 200 13.42 2.45 -9.09
C PRO A 200 12.06 2.05 -8.48
N ALA A 201 10.93 2.49 -9.07
CA ALA A 201 9.61 2.13 -8.62
C ALA A 201 9.26 0.66 -8.91
N TYR A 202 8.48 0.05 -8.04
CA TYR A 202 7.88 -1.28 -8.20
C TYR A 202 6.52 -1.33 -7.50
N ILE A 203 5.70 -2.32 -7.87
CA ILE A 203 4.43 -2.55 -7.19
C ILE A 203 4.48 -3.90 -6.49
N ALA A 204 4.07 -3.94 -5.23
CA ALA A 204 3.86 -5.15 -4.47
C ALA A 204 2.38 -5.52 -4.45
N ILE A 205 2.08 -6.75 -4.81
CA ILE A 205 0.79 -7.38 -4.55
C ILE A 205 0.93 -8.13 -3.23
N ILE A 206 0.21 -7.67 -2.22
CA ILE A 206 0.31 -8.17 -0.85
C ILE A 206 -1.04 -8.81 -0.52
N GLU A 207 -1.01 -10.02 0.01
CA GLU A 207 -2.20 -10.78 0.40
C GLU A 207 -2.17 -11.14 1.89
N LYS A 208 -3.34 -11.44 2.46
CA LYS A 208 -3.42 -11.96 3.83
C LYS A 208 -2.78 -13.34 3.94
N VAL A 209 -2.11 -13.57 5.07
CA VAL A 209 -1.63 -14.90 5.43
C VAL A 209 -2.85 -15.76 5.75
N LYS A 210 -3.08 -16.81 4.98
CA LYS A 210 -4.16 -17.77 5.26
C LYS A 210 -3.83 -18.54 6.53
N LYS A 211 -4.72 -18.50 7.53
CA LYS A 211 -4.62 -19.40 8.68
C LYS A 211 -4.90 -20.81 8.18
N GLU A 212 -3.97 -21.73 8.37
CA GLU A 212 -4.22 -23.15 8.12
C GLU A 212 -5.47 -23.55 8.92
N SER A 213 -6.49 -24.04 8.22
CA SER A 213 -7.70 -24.51 8.89
C SER A 213 -7.31 -25.67 9.81
N SER A 214 -7.55 -25.56 11.08
CA SER A 214 -7.23 -26.53 12.16
C SER A 214 -7.98 -27.88 12.02
N LYS A 215 -8.36 -28.27 10.79
CA LYS A 215 -9.03 -29.55 10.51
C LYS A 215 -8.12 -30.78 10.66
N SER A 216 -6.77 -30.62 10.70
CA SER A 216 -5.86 -31.76 10.89
C SER A 216 -5.72 -32.22 12.34
N CYS A 217 -6.05 -31.38 13.33
CA CYS A 217 -5.88 -31.75 14.74
C CYS A 217 -7.00 -32.68 15.27
N THR A 218 -8.17 -32.70 14.62
CA THR A 218 -9.27 -33.58 15.04
C THR A 218 -9.05 -35.01 14.55
N PHE A 219 -8.41 -35.19 13.39
CA PHE A 219 -8.15 -36.51 12.82
C PHE A 219 -7.12 -37.30 13.64
N LEU A 220 -6.07 -36.64 14.15
CA LEU A 220 -5.06 -37.27 15.02
C LEU A 220 -5.58 -37.60 16.44
N LYS A 221 -6.55 -36.85 16.96
CA LYS A 221 -7.18 -37.16 18.24
C LYS A 221 -8.13 -38.37 18.14
N THR A 222 -8.78 -38.59 17.00
CA THR A 222 -9.67 -39.71 16.76
C THR A 222 -8.88 -41.02 16.59
N ILE A 223 -7.70 -40.99 15.95
CA ILE A 223 -6.83 -42.18 15.82
C ILE A 223 -6.24 -42.59 17.17
N LYS A 224 -5.83 -41.62 18.02
CA LYS A 224 -5.31 -41.94 19.37
C LYS A 224 -6.38 -42.47 20.33
N LYS A 225 -7.65 -42.18 20.11
CA LYS A 225 -8.74 -42.70 20.92
C LYS A 225 -9.13 -44.13 20.49
N LYS A 226 -9.04 -44.49 19.21
CA LYS A 226 -9.30 -45.85 18.73
C LYS A 226 -8.21 -46.87 19.09
N ASN A 227 -6.95 -46.45 19.24
CA ASN A 227 -5.84 -47.34 19.59
C ASN A 227 -5.72 -47.61 21.09
N ARG A 228 -6.58 -47.02 21.98
CA ARG A 228 -6.64 -47.34 23.41
C ARG A 228 -7.71 -48.34 23.78
N GLU A 229 -8.54 -48.78 22.82
CA GLU A 229 -9.59 -49.78 23.06
C GLU A 229 -9.20 -51.20 22.61
N PHE A 230 -7.94 -51.43 22.22
CA PHE A 230 -7.41 -52.74 21.84
C PHE A 230 -6.06 -52.99 22.53
N GLU A 231 -6.03 -53.09 23.83
CA GLU A 231 -5.01 -53.86 24.55
C GLU A 231 -5.73 -54.84 25.47
N PRO A 232 -5.33 -56.13 25.46
CA PRO A 232 -5.97 -57.21 26.19
C PRO A 232 -5.75 -57.15 27.68
#